data_547bd326df4687121a32121ccdad3bd6
#
_entry.id   547bd326df4687121a32121ccdad3bd6
#
_cell.length_a   1.000
_cell.length_b   1.000
_cell.length_c   1.000
_cell.angle_alpha   90.00
_cell.angle_beta   90.00
_cell.angle_gamma   90.00
#
_symmetry.space_group_name_H-M   'P 1'
#
loop_
_entity.id
_entity.type
_entity.pdbx_description
1 polymer ?
#
loop_
_entity_poly.entity_id
_entity_poly.type
_entity_poly.pdbx_seq_one_letter_code
_entity_poly.pdbx_strand_id
1 'polypeptide(L)'
;MSSYSEQFLKQNPLAVLGVLRDLKKGEVPLRINWSTSQFISKILDVTAEHLIVDLGSQSEENRAALQAENLSVMAETQGAKVEFILPRLTTIAYQGLPAFIAPLPANLWFVQRREFFRISAPLHPAYFCKAKMPDKKEIRFRLFDLSLGGMGALMDTPKPEGLVEGMRFSQIELDMGGWGRVWVDAQLIAISERKVVDSKNETITTPRLSFRFLNVGPGAERELQRIIFSL
;
A
#
# COMPACT_ATOMS: atom_id res chain seq x y z
N MET A 1 -4.10 -6.17 -16.98
CA MET A 1 -3.63 -4.75 -17.10
C MET A 1 -4.42 -3.93 -16.10
N SER A 2 -3.73 -3.21 -15.22
CA SER A 2 -4.38 -2.34 -14.23
C SER A 2 -5.06 -1.19 -14.96
N SER A 3 -6.36 -0.97 -14.70
CA SER A 3 -7.13 0.13 -15.28
C SER A 3 -6.87 1.42 -14.49
N TYR A 4 -5.68 2.00 -14.62
CA TYR A 4 -5.36 3.29 -14.03
C TYR A 4 -5.75 4.43 -14.97
N SER A 5 -6.05 5.61 -14.40
CA SER A 5 -6.24 6.83 -15.17
C SER A 5 -4.93 7.26 -15.85
N GLU A 6 -4.98 7.72 -17.10
CA GLU A 6 -3.82 8.13 -17.90
C GLU A 6 -2.95 9.20 -17.22
N GLN A 7 -3.51 10.00 -16.32
CA GLN A 7 -2.76 10.99 -15.52
C GLN A 7 -1.60 10.37 -14.71
N PHE A 8 -1.68 9.08 -14.38
CA PHE A 8 -0.63 8.37 -13.65
C PHE A 8 0.42 7.73 -14.55
N LEU A 9 0.25 7.79 -15.88
CA LEU A 9 1.18 7.23 -16.84
C LEU A 9 2.34 8.21 -17.11
N LYS A 10 3.56 7.75 -16.87
CA LYS A 10 4.78 8.46 -17.22
C LYS A 10 5.36 7.89 -18.52
N GLN A 11 5.39 8.70 -19.58
CA GLN A 11 5.89 8.32 -20.90
C GLN A 11 7.13 9.12 -21.29
N ASN A 12 7.37 10.25 -20.63
CA ASN A 12 8.59 11.05 -20.86
C ASN A 12 9.80 10.28 -20.32
N PRO A 13 10.84 10.02 -21.14
CA PRO A 13 12.02 9.24 -20.72
C PRO A 13 12.72 9.79 -19.49
N LEU A 14 12.81 11.12 -19.33
CA LEU A 14 13.41 11.73 -18.14
C LEU A 14 12.55 11.52 -16.89
N ALA A 15 11.22 11.53 -17.03
CA ALA A 15 10.33 11.24 -15.93
C ALA A 15 10.40 9.77 -15.49
N VAL A 16 10.46 8.83 -16.45
CA VAL A 16 10.70 7.40 -16.20
C VAL A 16 12.03 7.21 -15.48
N LEU A 17 13.10 7.77 -16.01
CA LEU A 17 14.44 7.70 -15.42
C LEU A 17 14.47 8.28 -14.00
N GLY A 18 13.79 9.39 -13.76
CA GLY A 18 13.67 10.00 -12.43
C GLY A 18 13.05 9.06 -11.41
N VAL A 19 11.90 8.45 -11.73
CA VAL A 19 11.23 7.50 -10.85
C VAL A 19 12.12 6.29 -10.56
N LEU A 20 12.77 5.71 -11.56
CA LEU A 20 13.66 4.55 -11.35
C LEU A 20 14.87 4.89 -10.48
N ARG A 21 15.45 6.10 -10.62
CA ARG A 21 16.51 6.59 -9.75
C ARG A 21 16.07 6.80 -8.31
N ASP A 22 14.86 7.28 -8.11
CA ASP A 22 14.28 7.43 -6.77
C ASP A 22 14.04 6.07 -6.10
N LEU A 23 13.55 5.07 -6.85
CA LEU A 23 13.45 3.69 -6.37
C LEU A 23 14.81 3.11 -5.99
N LYS A 24 15.85 3.34 -6.81
CA LYS A 24 17.23 2.93 -6.51
C LYS A 24 17.73 3.59 -5.22
N LYS A 25 17.60 4.92 -5.12
CA LYS A 25 18.05 5.70 -3.96
C LYS A 25 17.37 5.28 -2.66
N GLY A 26 16.09 4.94 -2.74
CA GLY A 26 15.30 4.46 -1.60
C GLY A 26 15.49 2.97 -1.31
N GLU A 27 16.32 2.25 -2.06
CA GLU A 27 16.49 0.78 -2.00
C GLU A 27 15.15 0.03 -1.99
N VAL A 28 14.17 0.57 -2.75
CA VAL A 28 12.80 0.08 -2.75
C VAL A 28 12.74 -1.34 -3.33
N PRO A 29 12.14 -2.31 -2.61
CA PRO A 29 11.98 -3.66 -3.14
C PRO A 29 11.11 -3.67 -4.40
N LEU A 30 11.57 -4.40 -5.41
CA LEU A 30 10.83 -4.67 -6.64
C LEU A 30 10.27 -6.08 -6.59
N ARG A 31 8.98 -6.22 -6.87
CA ARG A 31 8.38 -7.52 -7.15
C ARG A 31 8.36 -7.72 -8.66
N ILE A 32 9.10 -8.69 -9.16
CA ILE A 32 9.17 -9.03 -10.58
C ILE A 32 8.35 -10.30 -10.79
N ASN A 33 7.32 -10.23 -11.66
CA ASN A 33 6.37 -11.31 -11.88
C ASN A 33 6.32 -11.70 -13.34
N TRP A 34 6.15 -12.98 -13.60
CA TRP A 34 5.89 -13.53 -14.93
C TRP A 34 5.05 -14.81 -14.80
N SER A 35 4.06 -15.01 -15.65
CA SER A 35 3.13 -16.13 -15.54
C SER A 35 2.60 -16.31 -14.11
N THR A 36 2.92 -17.43 -13.46
CA THR A 36 2.54 -17.75 -12.07
C THR A 36 3.69 -17.59 -11.07
N SER A 37 4.86 -17.15 -11.53
CA SER A 37 6.09 -17.05 -10.74
C SER A 37 6.46 -15.60 -10.45
N GLN A 38 7.21 -15.39 -9.39
CA GLN A 38 7.72 -14.08 -8.98
C GLN A 38 8.96 -14.19 -8.13
N PHE A 39 9.75 -13.13 -8.07
CA PHE A 39 10.78 -12.95 -7.03
C PHE A 39 10.87 -11.48 -6.60
N ILE A 40 11.54 -11.25 -5.48
CA ILE A 40 11.84 -9.92 -4.97
C ILE A 40 13.27 -9.56 -5.36
N SER A 41 13.43 -8.34 -5.88
CA SER A 41 14.70 -7.78 -6.32
C SER A 41 14.83 -6.33 -5.84
N LYS A 42 15.90 -5.66 -6.21
CA LYS A 42 16.10 -4.22 -6.07
C LYS A 42 16.89 -3.68 -7.26
N ILE A 43 16.80 -2.38 -7.48
CA ILE A 43 17.58 -1.71 -8.51
C ILE A 43 19.02 -1.55 -8.01
N LEU A 44 19.98 -2.08 -8.75
CA LEU A 44 21.39 -1.89 -8.51
C LEU A 44 21.93 -0.67 -9.24
N ASP A 45 21.48 -0.47 -10.50
CA ASP A 45 21.85 0.72 -11.29
C ASP A 45 20.81 1.10 -12.33
N VAL A 46 20.83 2.39 -12.71
CA VAL A 46 19.97 2.96 -13.74
C VAL A 46 20.80 3.90 -14.61
N THR A 47 20.96 3.56 -15.86
CA THR A 47 21.57 4.40 -16.88
C THR A 47 20.50 5.03 -17.78
N ALA A 48 20.89 5.80 -18.79
CA ALA A 48 19.95 6.35 -19.77
C ALA A 48 19.31 5.27 -20.66
N GLU A 49 19.90 4.07 -20.74
CA GLU A 49 19.49 3.00 -21.66
C GLU A 49 19.03 1.74 -20.94
N HIS A 50 19.58 1.48 -19.74
CA HIS A 50 19.44 0.18 -19.07
C HIS A 50 19.10 0.33 -17.59
N LEU A 51 18.39 -0.68 -17.11
CA LEU A 51 18.10 -0.96 -15.71
C LEU A 51 18.85 -2.23 -15.30
N ILE A 52 19.63 -2.14 -14.22
CA ILE A 52 20.31 -3.30 -13.61
C ILE A 52 19.61 -3.61 -12.29
N VAL A 53 19.18 -4.85 -12.13
CA VAL A 53 18.50 -5.34 -10.94
C VAL A 53 19.20 -6.56 -10.35
N ASP A 54 19.02 -6.75 -9.06
CA ASP A 54 19.63 -7.87 -8.33
C ASP A 54 18.95 -9.20 -8.72
N LEU A 55 19.63 -10.31 -8.46
CA LEU A 55 19.04 -11.65 -8.60
C LEU A 55 17.99 -11.89 -7.51
N GLY A 56 17.03 -12.76 -7.79
CA GLY A 56 16.18 -13.35 -6.76
C GLY A 56 16.95 -14.35 -5.90
N SER A 57 16.39 -14.68 -4.74
CA SER A 57 17.02 -15.61 -3.79
C SER A 57 17.08 -17.07 -4.26
N GLN A 58 16.24 -17.45 -5.22
CA GLN A 58 16.11 -18.81 -5.72
C GLN A 58 16.69 -18.94 -7.13
N SER A 59 17.67 -19.84 -7.30
CA SER A 59 18.36 -20.04 -8.60
C SER A 59 17.42 -20.54 -9.71
N GLU A 60 16.38 -21.29 -9.36
CA GLU A 60 15.40 -21.79 -10.31
C GLU A 60 14.50 -20.66 -10.84
N GLU A 61 14.05 -19.76 -9.95
CA GLU A 61 13.29 -18.57 -10.33
C GLU A 61 14.13 -17.65 -11.21
N ASN A 62 15.42 -17.46 -10.88
CA ASN A 62 16.34 -16.66 -11.70
C ASN A 62 16.49 -17.23 -13.11
N ARG A 63 16.62 -18.55 -13.25
CA ARG A 63 16.68 -19.20 -14.57
C ARG A 63 15.36 -19.09 -15.35
N ALA A 64 14.23 -19.24 -14.66
CA ALA A 64 12.92 -19.09 -15.29
C ALA A 64 12.67 -17.64 -15.75
N ALA A 65 13.08 -16.67 -14.99
CA ALA A 65 12.95 -15.25 -15.34
C ALA A 65 13.72 -14.87 -16.61
N LEU A 66 14.87 -15.49 -16.88
CA LEU A 66 15.64 -15.28 -18.11
C LEU A 66 14.94 -15.82 -19.38
N GLN A 67 14.01 -16.74 -19.22
CA GLN A 67 13.22 -17.30 -20.33
C GLN A 67 11.88 -16.58 -20.48
N ALA A 68 11.54 -15.71 -19.53
CA ALA A 68 10.27 -15.01 -19.53
C ALA A 68 10.32 -13.74 -20.39
N GLU A 69 9.18 -13.43 -20.98
CA GLU A 69 8.95 -12.18 -21.68
C GLU A 69 7.88 -11.33 -20.97
N ASN A 70 7.95 -10.02 -21.14
CA ASN A 70 6.99 -9.07 -20.59
C ASN A 70 6.81 -9.21 -19.06
N LEU A 71 7.92 -9.20 -18.34
CA LEU A 71 7.92 -9.30 -16.89
C LEU A 71 7.28 -8.05 -16.29
N SER A 72 6.26 -8.25 -15.47
CA SER A 72 5.61 -7.17 -14.73
C SER A 72 6.39 -6.84 -13.47
N VAL A 73 6.78 -5.58 -13.34
CA VAL A 73 7.50 -5.08 -12.16
C VAL A 73 6.59 -4.18 -11.34
N MET A 74 6.52 -4.42 -10.04
CA MET A 74 5.77 -3.61 -9.08
C MET A 74 6.66 -3.18 -7.93
N ALA A 75 6.51 -1.92 -7.52
CA ALA A 75 7.14 -1.35 -6.33
C ALA A 75 6.15 -0.46 -5.57
N GLU A 76 6.33 -0.33 -4.28
CA GLU A 76 5.60 0.62 -3.46
C GLU A 76 6.59 1.54 -2.73
N THR A 77 6.45 2.84 -2.92
CA THR A 77 7.30 3.85 -2.30
C THR A 77 6.48 5.05 -1.85
N GLN A 78 6.69 5.51 -0.61
CA GLN A 78 6.06 6.72 -0.05
C GLN A 78 4.54 6.81 -0.31
N GLY A 79 3.85 5.66 -0.32
CA GLY A 79 2.42 5.57 -0.60
C GLY A 79 2.04 5.58 -2.08
N ALA A 80 3.00 5.71 -2.99
CA ALA A 80 2.81 5.53 -4.43
C ALA A 80 3.07 4.08 -4.83
N LYS A 81 2.32 3.60 -5.81
CA LYS A 81 2.55 2.33 -6.48
C LYS A 81 3.18 2.61 -7.84
N VAL A 82 4.29 1.94 -8.12
CA VAL A 82 4.98 2.01 -9.40
C VAL A 82 4.82 0.67 -10.11
N GLU A 83 4.37 0.69 -11.36
CA GLU A 83 4.23 -0.51 -12.19
C GLU A 83 4.81 -0.25 -13.58
N PHE A 84 5.58 -1.21 -14.09
CA PHE A 84 6.10 -1.18 -15.46
C PHE A 84 6.39 -2.59 -15.97
N ILE A 85 6.65 -2.69 -17.27
CA ILE A 85 6.97 -3.96 -17.93
C ILE A 85 8.41 -3.92 -18.40
N LEU A 86 9.16 -4.98 -18.12
CA LEU A 86 10.45 -5.25 -18.74
C LEU A 86 10.26 -6.30 -19.83
N PRO A 87 10.73 -6.07 -21.08
CA PRO A 87 10.50 -7.00 -22.17
C PRO A 87 11.17 -8.34 -21.92
N ARG A 88 12.39 -8.34 -21.38
CA ARG A 88 13.16 -9.51 -20.97
C ARG A 88 14.31 -9.13 -20.07
N LEU A 89 14.86 -10.11 -19.35
CA LEU A 89 16.09 -10.00 -18.58
C LEU A 89 17.23 -10.72 -19.28
N THR A 90 18.44 -10.20 -19.15
CA THR A 90 19.68 -10.89 -19.52
C THR A 90 20.68 -10.80 -18.36
N THR A 91 21.67 -11.70 -18.32
CA THR A 91 22.66 -11.70 -17.27
C THR A 91 23.80 -10.73 -17.57
N ILE A 92 24.31 -10.08 -16.53
CA ILE A 92 25.50 -9.22 -16.58
C ILE A 92 26.32 -9.43 -15.30
N ALA A 93 27.62 -9.13 -15.38
CA ALA A 93 28.45 -8.95 -14.18
C ALA A 93 28.41 -7.46 -13.79
N TYR A 94 27.87 -7.16 -12.62
CA TYR A 94 27.83 -5.81 -12.06
C TYR A 94 28.69 -5.77 -10.80
N GLN A 95 29.73 -4.95 -10.79
CA GLN A 95 30.71 -4.85 -9.69
C GLN A 95 31.29 -6.22 -9.28
N GLY A 96 31.52 -7.12 -10.25
CA GLY A 96 32.07 -8.47 -10.01
C GLY A 96 31.06 -9.52 -9.54
N LEU A 97 29.80 -9.16 -9.39
CA LEU A 97 28.70 -10.07 -9.00
C LEU A 97 27.69 -10.25 -10.15
N PRO A 98 27.04 -11.42 -10.23
CA PRO A 98 25.99 -11.64 -11.23
C PRO A 98 24.76 -10.78 -10.93
N ALA A 99 24.20 -10.19 -11.98
CA ALA A 99 22.99 -9.37 -11.91
C ALA A 99 22.15 -9.56 -13.18
N PHE A 100 20.94 -9.02 -13.20
CA PHE A 100 20.13 -8.91 -14.39
C PHE A 100 20.19 -7.51 -14.97
N ILE A 101 20.18 -7.42 -16.30
CA ILE A 101 20.06 -6.17 -17.06
C ILE A 101 18.86 -6.24 -17.99
N ALA A 102 18.17 -5.15 -18.12
CA ALA A 102 17.07 -4.95 -19.07
C ALA A 102 17.16 -3.56 -19.71
N PRO A 103 16.58 -3.33 -20.89
CA PRO A 103 16.35 -1.99 -21.39
C PRO A 103 15.42 -1.22 -20.45
N LEU A 104 15.52 0.12 -20.43
CA LEU A 104 14.58 0.94 -19.68
C LEU A 104 13.15 0.71 -20.18
N PRO A 105 12.15 0.68 -19.28
CA PRO A 105 10.76 0.63 -19.70
C PRO A 105 10.40 1.90 -20.48
N ALA A 106 9.67 1.76 -21.57
CA ALA A 106 9.20 2.89 -22.38
C ALA A 106 8.24 3.80 -21.62
N ASN A 107 7.52 3.24 -20.67
CA ASN A 107 6.60 3.96 -19.80
C ASN A 107 6.47 3.24 -18.45
N LEU A 108 5.94 3.93 -17.46
CA LEU A 108 5.57 3.34 -16.18
C LEU A 108 4.34 4.04 -15.60
N TRP A 109 3.60 3.31 -14.80
CA TRP A 109 2.51 3.81 -13.98
C TRP A 109 3.07 4.26 -12.63
N PHE A 110 2.89 5.54 -12.29
CA PHE A 110 3.21 6.11 -10.99
C PHE A 110 1.92 6.53 -10.30
N VAL A 111 1.34 5.63 -9.52
CA VAL A 111 -0.03 5.76 -9.00
C VAL A 111 0.00 6.29 -7.57
N GLN A 112 -0.03 7.60 -7.44
CA GLN A 112 -0.18 8.29 -6.16
C GLN A 112 -1.64 8.69 -5.98
N ARG A 113 -2.43 7.83 -5.32
CA ARG A 113 -3.86 8.08 -5.04
C ARG A 113 -4.12 8.70 -3.67
N ARG A 114 -3.10 8.64 -2.78
CA ARG A 114 -3.25 9.11 -1.41
C ARG A 114 -2.80 10.55 -1.31
N GLU A 115 -3.71 11.42 -0.88
CA GLU A 115 -3.41 12.82 -0.59
C GLU A 115 -2.70 12.96 0.76
N PHE A 116 -2.98 12.05 1.70
CA PHE A 116 -2.47 12.12 3.06
C PHE A 116 -1.60 10.92 3.39
N PHE A 117 -0.53 11.20 4.14
CA PHE A 117 0.30 10.17 4.76
C PHE A 117 -0.55 9.30 5.70
N ARG A 118 -0.27 8.02 5.74
CA ARG A 118 -0.93 7.06 6.62
C ARG A 118 0.07 6.41 7.55
N ILE A 119 -0.33 6.28 8.79
CA ILE A 119 0.37 5.47 9.78
C ILE A 119 -0.38 4.18 10.04
N SER A 120 0.34 3.11 10.33
CA SER A 120 -0.25 1.89 10.86
C SER A 120 -0.47 2.04 12.36
N ALA A 121 -1.66 1.70 12.84
CA ALA A 121 -1.89 1.64 14.27
C ALA A 121 -1.09 0.48 14.89
N PRO A 122 -0.54 0.65 16.11
CA PRO A 122 0.16 -0.42 16.80
C PRO A 122 -0.79 -1.57 17.13
N LEU A 123 -0.25 -2.78 17.19
CA LEU A 123 -1.01 -3.96 17.64
C LEU A 123 -1.21 -3.94 19.16
N HIS A 124 -0.25 -3.37 19.89
CA HIS A 124 -0.25 -3.26 21.34
C HIS A 124 0.34 -1.91 21.77
N PRO A 125 -0.40 -1.07 22.51
CA PRO A 125 -1.83 -1.22 22.80
C PRO A 125 -2.68 -1.05 21.55
N ALA A 126 -3.76 -1.83 21.44
CA ALA A 126 -4.72 -1.67 20.37
C ALA A 126 -5.63 -0.47 20.63
N TYR A 127 -5.89 0.33 19.60
CA TYR A 127 -6.81 1.47 19.67
C TYR A 127 -8.16 1.09 19.05
N PHE A 128 -9.22 1.66 19.61
CA PHE A 128 -10.58 1.32 19.21
C PHE A 128 -11.37 2.54 18.82
N CYS A 129 -12.27 2.33 17.88
CA CYS A 129 -13.23 3.31 17.44
C CYS A 129 -14.64 2.84 17.76
N LYS A 130 -15.54 3.79 18.04
CA LYS A 130 -16.95 3.54 18.28
C LYS A 130 -17.81 4.39 17.36
N ALA A 131 -18.80 3.76 16.78
CA ALA A 131 -19.78 4.46 15.94
C ALA A 131 -21.20 3.99 16.28
N LYS A 132 -22.19 4.82 15.96
CA LYS A 132 -23.60 4.46 16.14
C LYS A 132 -24.23 4.17 14.79
N MET A 133 -24.84 3.00 14.68
CA MET A 133 -25.67 2.62 13.55
C MET A 133 -26.96 3.46 13.50
N PRO A 134 -27.69 3.51 12.37
CA PRO A 134 -28.99 4.20 12.28
C PRO A 134 -30.02 3.71 13.29
N ASP A 135 -29.98 2.43 13.67
CA ASP A 135 -30.83 1.84 14.71
C ASP A 135 -30.36 2.15 16.13
N LYS A 136 -29.38 3.07 16.29
CA LYS A 136 -28.72 3.50 17.54
C LYS A 136 -27.86 2.45 18.23
N LYS A 137 -27.71 1.26 17.67
CA LYS A 137 -26.75 0.29 18.20
C LYS A 137 -25.32 0.80 18.04
N GLU A 138 -24.51 0.65 19.08
CA GLU A 138 -23.10 0.97 19.05
C GLU A 138 -22.35 -0.18 18.38
N ILE A 139 -21.47 0.17 17.45
CA ILE A 139 -20.50 -0.75 16.88
C ILE A 139 -19.09 -0.32 17.29
N ARG A 140 -18.25 -1.31 17.58
CA ARG A 140 -16.85 -1.13 17.94
C ARG A 140 -15.97 -1.82 16.93
N PHE A 141 -14.91 -1.15 16.53
CA PHE A 141 -13.91 -1.70 15.63
C PHE A 141 -12.51 -1.24 16.04
N ARG A 142 -11.52 -2.05 15.71
CA ARG A 142 -10.13 -1.79 16.04
C ARG A 142 -9.49 -0.95 14.94
N LEU A 143 -8.81 0.13 15.30
CA LEU A 143 -8.05 0.96 14.35
C LEU A 143 -6.90 0.14 13.74
N PHE A 144 -6.77 0.22 12.42
CA PHE A 144 -5.75 -0.47 11.65
C PHE A 144 -4.74 0.51 11.03
N ASP A 145 -5.22 1.54 10.38
CA ASP A 145 -4.42 2.66 9.86
C ASP A 145 -5.17 3.99 10.02
N LEU A 146 -4.40 5.08 10.06
CA LEU A 146 -4.94 6.43 10.26
C LEU A 146 -4.21 7.42 9.35
N SER A 147 -4.96 8.38 8.81
CA SER A 147 -4.48 9.56 8.08
C SER A 147 -5.38 10.75 8.35
N LEU A 148 -5.01 11.95 7.89
CA LEU A 148 -5.88 13.13 7.99
C LEU A 148 -7.17 13.01 7.18
N GLY A 149 -7.17 12.19 6.13
CA GLY A 149 -8.34 12.01 5.27
C GLY A 149 -9.22 10.81 5.61
N GLY A 150 -8.82 9.95 6.56
CA GLY A 150 -9.61 8.77 6.88
C GLY A 150 -8.86 7.71 7.69
N MET A 151 -9.53 6.59 7.91
CA MET A 151 -9.00 5.48 8.67
C MET A 151 -9.37 4.13 8.06
N GLY A 152 -8.51 3.14 8.30
CA GLY A 152 -8.83 1.73 8.16
C GLY A 152 -9.10 1.11 9.52
N ALA A 153 -10.08 0.24 9.59
CA ALA A 153 -10.45 -0.45 10.83
C ALA A 153 -10.72 -1.94 10.59
N LEU A 154 -10.57 -2.74 11.62
CA LEU A 154 -10.85 -4.18 11.62
C LEU A 154 -11.98 -4.48 12.59
N MET A 155 -12.90 -5.35 12.20
CA MET A 155 -13.94 -5.84 13.08
C MET A 155 -13.51 -7.17 13.68
N ASP A 156 -13.31 -7.18 14.99
CA ASP A 156 -13.01 -8.42 15.73
C ASP A 156 -14.31 -9.26 16.01
N THR A 157 -15.45 -8.73 15.59
CA THR A 157 -16.77 -9.37 15.64
C THR A 157 -17.37 -9.50 14.24
N PRO A 158 -18.35 -10.39 14.03
CA PRO A 158 -19.04 -10.47 12.74
C PRO A 158 -19.62 -9.11 12.32
N LYS A 159 -19.60 -8.85 11.01
CA LYS A 159 -20.14 -7.62 10.45
C LYS A 159 -21.63 -7.48 10.80
N PRO A 160 -22.06 -6.36 11.40
CA PRO A 160 -23.47 -6.14 11.72
C PRO A 160 -24.33 -6.18 10.46
N GLU A 161 -25.53 -6.72 10.62
CA GLU A 161 -26.56 -6.62 9.59
C GLU A 161 -26.90 -5.14 9.33
N GLY A 162 -27.02 -4.76 8.06
CA GLY A 162 -27.28 -3.37 7.67
C GLY A 162 -26.04 -2.48 7.55
N LEU A 163 -24.84 -2.93 7.89
CA LEU A 163 -23.62 -2.18 7.62
C LEU A 163 -23.26 -2.31 6.14
N VAL A 164 -23.36 -1.20 5.39
CA VAL A 164 -23.16 -1.15 3.94
C VAL A 164 -22.24 0.00 3.53
N GLU A 165 -21.57 -0.15 2.40
CA GLU A 165 -20.75 0.91 1.79
C GLU A 165 -21.63 2.13 1.44
N GLY A 166 -21.03 3.31 1.56
CA GLY A 166 -21.74 4.59 1.38
C GLY A 166 -22.36 5.14 2.65
N MET A 167 -22.51 4.34 3.71
CA MET A 167 -23.11 4.76 4.98
C MET A 167 -22.29 5.88 5.63
N ARG A 168 -22.99 6.90 6.14
CA ARG A 168 -22.40 8.02 6.87
C ARG A 168 -22.59 7.85 8.36
N PHE A 169 -21.56 8.13 9.10
CA PHE A 169 -21.53 8.10 10.56
C PHE A 169 -21.17 9.49 11.07
N SER A 170 -21.94 9.96 12.03
CA SER A 170 -21.61 11.18 12.76
C SER A 170 -20.95 10.83 14.07
N GLN A 171 -19.96 11.64 14.45
CA GLN A 171 -19.29 11.55 15.74
C GLN A 171 -18.72 10.15 16.05
N ILE A 172 -17.98 9.57 15.11
CA ILE A 172 -17.19 8.39 15.42
C ILE A 172 -16.14 8.80 16.45
N GLU A 173 -16.12 8.13 17.59
CA GLU A 173 -15.09 8.29 18.61
C GLU A 173 -13.87 7.45 18.26
N LEU A 174 -12.71 8.09 18.11
CA LEU A 174 -11.40 7.44 18.03
C LEU A 174 -10.76 7.53 19.40
N ASP A 175 -10.72 6.44 20.14
CA ASP A 175 -10.06 6.37 21.45
C ASP A 175 -8.62 5.90 21.25
N MET A 176 -7.69 6.83 21.38
CA MET A 176 -6.25 6.64 21.18
C MET A 176 -5.50 6.49 22.51
N GLY A 177 -6.21 6.10 23.57
CA GLY A 177 -5.62 5.90 24.90
C GLY A 177 -4.92 7.15 25.44
N GLY A 178 -3.63 7.03 25.75
CA GLY A 178 -2.83 8.15 26.27
C GLY A 178 -2.67 9.34 25.32
N TRP A 179 -2.94 9.16 24.03
CA TRP A 179 -2.92 10.22 23.02
C TRP A 179 -4.21 11.04 22.96
N GLY A 180 -5.27 10.61 23.68
CA GLY A 180 -6.54 11.31 23.75
C GLY A 180 -7.63 10.70 22.87
N ARG A 181 -8.71 11.46 22.71
CA ARG A 181 -9.89 11.07 21.94
C ARG A 181 -10.22 12.11 20.89
N VAL A 182 -10.57 11.65 19.72
CA VAL A 182 -11.00 12.52 18.61
C VAL A 182 -12.35 12.03 18.10
N TRP A 183 -13.23 12.98 17.81
CA TRP A 183 -14.54 12.68 17.21
C TRP A 183 -14.55 13.21 15.78
N VAL A 184 -14.96 12.37 14.85
CA VAL A 184 -15.01 12.70 13.43
C VAL A 184 -16.30 12.18 12.80
N ASP A 185 -16.77 12.92 11.81
CA ASP A 185 -17.77 12.42 10.89
C ASP A 185 -17.07 11.65 9.76
N ALA A 186 -17.63 10.52 9.35
CA ALA A 186 -17.00 9.72 8.31
C ALA A 186 -18.01 8.98 7.44
N GLN A 187 -17.59 8.65 6.23
CA GLN A 187 -18.31 7.78 5.31
C GLN A 187 -17.56 6.46 5.16
N LEU A 188 -18.26 5.35 5.31
CA LEU A 188 -17.76 4.02 5.00
C LEU A 188 -17.66 3.87 3.48
N ILE A 189 -16.45 3.83 2.94
CA ILE A 189 -16.19 3.82 1.48
C ILE A 189 -15.91 2.43 0.92
N ALA A 190 -15.48 1.49 1.77
CA ALA A 190 -15.25 0.11 1.35
C ALA A 190 -15.34 -0.86 2.52
N ILE A 191 -15.86 -2.04 2.23
CA ILE A 191 -15.83 -3.22 3.10
C ILE A 191 -15.05 -4.30 2.34
N SER A 192 -13.97 -4.79 2.94
CA SER A 192 -13.14 -5.84 2.37
C SER A 192 -12.82 -6.89 3.44
N GLU A 193 -12.14 -7.95 3.06
CA GLU A 193 -11.69 -8.98 3.98
C GLU A 193 -10.16 -8.93 4.09
N ARG A 194 -9.66 -9.10 5.31
CA ARG A 194 -8.25 -9.33 5.57
C ARG A 194 -8.04 -10.73 6.10
N LYS A 195 -7.18 -11.47 5.43
CA LYS A 195 -6.73 -12.78 5.90
C LYS A 195 -5.48 -12.59 6.75
N VAL A 196 -5.50 -13.11 7.95
CA VAL A 196 -4.36 -13.11 8.88
C VAL A 196 -4.15 -14.54 9.34
N VAL A 197 -2.91 -14.99 9.36
CA VAL A 197 -2.56 -16.28 9.96
C VAL A 197 -2.36 -16.04 11.45
N ASP A 198 -3.10 -16.74 12.28
CA ASP A 198 -3.00 -16.65 13.73
C ASP A 198 -1.80 -17.46 14.28
N SER A 199 -1.61 -17.40 15.60
CA SER A 199 -0.55 -18.14 16.30
C SER A 199 -0.68 -19.67 16.22
N LYS A 200 -1.83 -20.18 15.79
CA LYS A 200 -2.10 -21.60 15.58
C LYS A 200 -1.96 -22.03 14.12
N ASN A 201 -1.45 -21.13 13.26
CA ASN A 201 -1.34 -21.34 11.82
C ASN A 201 -2.69 -21.49 11.10
N GLU A 202 -3.77 -20.96 11.69
CA GLU A 202 -5.09 -20.91 11.08
C GLU A 202 -5.30 -19.58 10.36
N THR A 203 -5.91 -19.61 9.18
CA THR A 203 -6.24 -18.39 8.45
C THR A 203 -7.56 -17.82 8.97
N ILE A 204 -7.47 -16.71 9.68
CA ILE A 204 -8.63 -15.95 10.14
C ILE A 204 -8.96 -14.87 9.13
N THR A 205 -10.20 -14.79 8.69
CA THR A 205 -10.71 -13.73 7.84
C THR A 205 -11.40 -12.68 8.68
N THR A 206 -10.88 -11.46 8.67
CA THR A 206 -11.39 -10.34 9.45
C THR A 206 -11.97 -9.27 8.52
N PRO A 207 -13.23 -8.80 8.73
CA PRO A 207 -13.76 -7.68 7.98
C PRO A 207 -12.91 -6.43 8.19
N ARG A 208 -12.51 -5.80 7.09
CA ARG A 208 -11.79 -4.53 7.06
C ARG A 208 -12.68 -3.44 6.50
N LEU A 209 -12.85 -2.39 7.28
CA LEU A 209 -13.63 -1.20 6.95
C LEU A 209 -12.68 -0.07 6.55
N SER A 210 -13.02 0.65 5.50
CA SER A 210 -12.28 1.86 5.10
C SER A 210 -13.22 3.06 5.18
N PHE A 211 -12.83 4.06 5.97
CA PHE A 211 -13.60 5.28 6.19
C PHE A 211 -12.88 6.50 5.60
N ARG A 212 -13.63 7.39 5.00
CA ARG A 212 -13.20 8.73 4.62
C ARG A 212 -13.81 9.72 5.61
N PHE A 213 -13.00 10.58 6.19
CA PHE A 213 -13.48 11.65 7.07
C PHE A 213 -14.25 12.72 6.29
N LEU A 214 -15.26 13.28 6.92
CA LEU A 214 -16.11 14.32 6.38
C LEU A 214 -15.97 15.57 7.25
N ASN A 215 -15.73 16.73 6.62
CA ASN A 215 -15.78 18.03 7.30
C ASN A 215 -14.99 18.08 8.61
N VAL A 216 -13.74 17.63 8.62
CA VAL A 216 -12.88 17.68 9.80
C VAL A 216 -12.63 19.14 10.17
N GLY A 217 -13.12 19.53 11.34
CA GLY A 217 -12.91 20.89 11.84
C GLY A 217 -11.46 21.11 12.28
N PRO A 218 -10.98 22.37 12.34
CA PRO A 218 -9.58 22.69 12.66
C PRO A 218 -9.06 22.12 13.99
N GLY A 219 -9.94 21.95 14.97
CA GLY A 219 -9.61 21.33 16.27
C GLY A 219 -9.31 19.85 16.14
N ALA A 220 -10.21 19.09 15.49
CA ALA A 220 -10.03 17.66 15.24
C ALA A 220 -8.84 17.39 14.31
N GLU A 221 -8.62 18.22 13.31
CA GLU A 221 -7.47 18.12 12.42
C GLU A 221 -6.14 18.26 13.18
N ARG A 222 -6.00 19.26 14.04
CA ARG A 222 -4.80 19.43 14.89
C ARG A 222 -4.55 18.24 15.78
N GLU A 223 -5.59 17.68 16.41
CA GLU A 223 -5.46 16.50 17.24
C GLU A 223 -5.07 15.27 16.43
N LEU A 224 -5.66 15.07 15.25
CA LEU A 224 -5.27 14.00 14.34
C LEU A 224 -3.81 14.15 13.88
N GLN A 225 -3.37 15.35 13.51
CA GLN A 225 -1.98 15.63 13.16
C GLN A 225 -1.05 15.26 14.32
N ARG A 226 -1.34 15.74 15.55
CA ARG A 226 -0.56 15.43 16.73
C ARG A 226 -0.42 13.92 16.94
N ILE A 227 -1.52 13.17 16.83
CA ILE A 227 -1.53 11.72 16.99
C ILE A 227 -0.70 11.04 15.89
N ILE A 228 -0.92 11.42 14.62
CA ILE A 228 -0.25 10.82 13.46
C ILE A 228 1.27 11.00 13.52
N PHE A 229 1.75 12.15 13.98
CA PHE A 229 3.19 12.42 14.09
C PHE A 229 3.83 11.88 15.38
N SER A 230 3.03 11.35 16.30
CA SER A 230 3.50 10.83 17.60
C SER A 230 3.49 9.30 17.68
N LEU A 231 2.79 8.62 16.76
CA LEU A 231 2.72 7.16 16.64
C LEU A 231 3.76 6.63 15.65
#